data_620ef975c0f90c5a48f3e8cb50932329
#
_entry.id   620ef975c0f90c5a48f3e8cb50932329
#
_cell.length_a   1.000
_cell.length_b   1.000
_cell.length_c   1.000
_cell.angle_alpha   90.00
_cell.angle_beta   90.00
_cell.angle_gamma   90.00
#
_symmetry.space_group_name_H-M   'P 1'
#
loop_
_entity.id
_entity.type
_entity.pdbx_description
1 polymer ?
#
loop_
_entity_poly.entity_id
_entity_poly.type
_entity_poly.pdbx_seq_one_letter_code
_entity_poly.pdbx_strand_id
1 'polypeptide(L)'
;MYVYILVYIIINLINYVKSQEIPTEFIENEVLEYSFDLGKNWDRNTTLGLNRYSYIDKFKNTNFSIINSRIGIHTINGSIAIFGYGNFQYNNFYCFIYPRIVNDVTAFARYSGIPREIDRAGFSSGETDLSGIGYENEWLMVQWGRGREEWSSGEGISLALSNNSSAYDYGALKLSFNSVRVKYLHGFLESLENGVNRYITARGIEYTNKESLIFGFSEVVIYSGENRPFDIGYMNPISTHLEIELNDRLNKIGYNYANAVWQASLDWMINNKIRVSGNLLFDELVIDDIQKNAGKEHGLAYSARVSYSPVHSENVSISAYVQHIKVGTSTF
;
A
#
# COMPACT_ATOMS: atom_id res chain seq x y z
N MET A 1 37.56 2.33 -16.21
CA MET A 1 36.41 2.74 -17.01
C MET A 1 35.09 2.23 -16.41
N TYR A 2 34.94 0.95 -16.10
CA TYR A 2 33.71 0.39 -15.54
C TYR A 2 33.34 0.93 -14.15
N VAL A 3 34.31 1.20 -13.27
CA VAL A 3 34.07 1.76 -11.93
C VAL A 3 33.50 3.19 -12.03
N TYR A 4 33.98 3.99 -12.98
CA TYR A 4 33.46 5.36 -13.16
C TYR A 4 32.03 5.37 -13.73
N ILE A 5 31.68 4.39 -14.57
CA ILE A 5 30.30 4.24 -15.07
C ILE A 5 29.38 3.81 -13.94
N LEU A 6 29.82 2.88 -13.08
CA LEU A 6 29.04 2.43 -11.92
C LEU A 6 28.82 3.56 -10.91
N VAL A 7 29.88 4.31 -10.60
CA VAL A 7 29.82 5.48 -9.69
C VAL A 7 28.94 6.58 -10.30
N TYR A 8 29.01 6.81 -11.62
CA TYR A 8 28.16 7.79 -12.31
C TYR A 8 26.69 7.37 -12.29
N ILE A 9 26.39 6.08 -12.46
CA ILE A 9 25.04 5.52 -12.34
C ILE A 9 24.52 5.65 -10.91
N ILE A 10 25.34 5.35 -9.90
CA ILE A 10 24.99 5.48 -8.48
C ILE A 10 24.76 6.94 -8.10
N ILE A 11 25.62 7.86 -8.53
CA ILE A 11 25.48 9.30 -8.25
C ILE A 11 24.22 9.87 -8.95
N ASN A 12 23.91 9.42 -10.17
CA ASN A 12 22.67 9.81 -10.83
C ASN A 12 21.44 9.20 -10.17
N LEU A 13 21.49 7.98 -9.67
CA LEU A 13 20.45 7.38 -8.83
C LEU A 13 20.22 8.22 -7.56
N ILE A 14 21.28 8.63 -6.86
CA ILE A 14 21.18 9.45 -5.64
C ILE A 14 20.67 10.86 -5.92
N ASN A 15 21.05 11.48 -7.02
CA ASN A 15 20.53 12.80 -7.41
C ASN A 15 19.08 12.76 -7.94
N TYR A 16 18.63 11.62 -8.45
CA TYR A 16 17.27 11.42 -8.92
C TYR A 16 16.26 11.14 -7.79
N VAL A 17 16.71 10.77 -6.60
CA VAL A 17 15.88 10.62 -5.38
C VAL A 17 15.23 11.94 -4.93
N LYS A 18 15.56 13.06 -5.53
CA LYS A 18 14.92 14.37 -5.26
C LYS A 18 13.50 14.53 -5.81
N SER A 19 13.06 13.65 -6.68
CA SER A 19 11.68 13.69 -7.17
C SER A 19 11.20 12.32 -7.58
N GLN A 20 10.31 11.74 -6.80
CA GLN A 20 9.28 10.80 -7.24
C GLN A 20 9.64 9.32 -7.45
N GLU A 21 8.91 8.50 -6.75
CA GLU A 21 8.04 7.46 -7.28
C GLU A 21 8.73 6.42 -8.13
N ILE A 22 9.62 5.73 -7.47
CA ILE A 22 10.13 4.47 -7.97
C ILE A 22 9.28 3.39 -7.29
N PRO A 23 8.74 2.41 -8.01
CA PRO A 23 8.15 1.24 -7.38
C PRO A 23 9.06 0.75 -6.25
N THR A 24 8.49 0.46 -5.08
CA THR A 24 9.23 0.14 -3.85
C THR A 24 10.29 -0.94 -4.01
N GLU A 25 10.16 -1.75 -5.07
CA GLU A 25 11.12 -2.80 -5.43
C GLU A 25 12.46 -2.30 -5.95
N PHE A 26 12.53 -1.03 -6.36
CA PHE A 26 13.76 -0.39 -6.86
C PHE A 26 14.36 0.62 -5.90
N ILE A 27 13.63 0.96 -4.85
CA ILE A 27 14.17 1.72 -3.74
C ILE A 27 14.51 0.68 -2.69
N GLU A 28 15.77 0.60 -2.31
CA GLU A 28 16.14 -0.15 -1.14
C GLU A 28 15.27 0.32 0.02
N ASN A 29 14.70 -0.61 0.77
CA ASN A 29 13.81 -0.30 1.90
C ASN A 29 14.45 0.74 2.83
N GLU A 30 15.76 0.70 2.98
CA GLU A 30 16.56 1.63 3.76
C GLU A 30 16.38 3.09 3.34
N VAL A 31 16.27 3.38 2.04
CA VAL A 31 16.07 4.76 1.55
C VAL A 31 14.66 5.26 1.86
N LEU A 32 13.67 4.37 1.82
CA LEU A 32 12.29 4.69 2.21
C LEU A 32 12.18 4.92 3.71
N GLU A 33 12.73 4.01 4.52
CA GLU A 33 12.77 4.13 5.97
C GLU A 33 13.43 5.43 6.39
N TYR A 34 14.57 5.75 5.80
CA TYR A 34 15.30 6.98 6.06
C TYR A 34 14.47 8.23 5.69
N SER A 35 13.84 8.22 4.54
CA SER A 35 12.98 9.34 4.10
C SER A 35 11.76 9.50 5.00
N PHE A 36 11.20 8.39 5.49
CA PHE A 36 10.14 8.37 6.47
C PHE A 36 10.59 8.98 7.79
N ASP A 37 11.69 8.49 8.35
CA ASP A 37 12.21 8.92 9.66
C ASP A 37 12.52 10.42 9.70
N LEU A 38 12.96 10.99 8.59
CA LEU A 38 13.18 12.43 8.44
C LEU A 38 11.87 13.24 8.26
N GLY A 39 10.71 12.59 8.15
CA GLY A 39 9.45 13.25 7.89
C GLY A 39 9.41 13.99 6.54
N LYS A 40 10.20 13.56 5.57
CA LYS A 40 10.16 14.13 4.23
C LYS A 40 8.79 13.90 3.60
N ASN A 41 8.31 14.90 2.85
CA ASN A 41 6.99 14.87 2.22
C ASN A 41 5.83 14.66 3.21
N TRP A 42 5.94 15.27 4.40
CA TRP A 42 4.91 15.15 5.45
C TRP A 42 3.50 15.50 4.97
N ASP A 43 3.38 16.51 4.10
CA ASP A 43 2.13 16.93 3.47
C ASP A 43 1.45 15.81 2.65
N ARG A 44 2.21 14.83 2.19
CA ARG A 44 1.74 13.63 1.45
C ARG A 44 1.55 12.42 2.36
N ASN A 45 1.99 12.50 3.60
CA ASN A 45 1.89 11.37 4.51
C ASN A 45 0.44 11.07 4.87
N THR A 46 0.10 9.78 4.99
CA THR A 46 -1.25 9.30 5.27
C THR A 46 -1.19 7.93 5.95
N THR A 47 -2.18 7.63 6.75
CA THR A 47 -2.40 6.28 7.32
C THR A 47 -3.34 5.44 6.46
N LEU A 48 -3.93 6.03 5.41
CA LEU A 48 -4.91 5.41 4.53
C LEU A 48 -4.35 5.15 3.13
N GLY A 49 -3.30 4.34 3.05
CA GLY A 49 -2.70 3.92 1.81
C GLY A 49 -1.43 4.65 1.40
N LEU A 50 -0.82 4.16 0.34
CA LEU A 50 0.43 4.68 -0.17
C LEU A 50 0.21 6.00 -0.90
N ASN A 51 0.19 7.11 -0.17
CA ASN A 51 0.34 8.43 -0.77
C ASN A 51 1.82 8.80 -1.00
N ARG A 52 2.74 7.87 -0.80
CA ARG A 52 4.16 8.07 -1.10
C ARG A 52 4.41 8.32 -2.57
N TYR A 53 3.48 7.91 -3.40
CA TYR A 53 3.51 8.08 -4.84
C TYR A 53 2.42 9.07 -5.26
N SER A 54 2.81 10.27 -5.66
CA SER A 54 1.92 11.15 -6.41
C SER A 54 2.11 10.86 -7.89
N TYR A 55 1.08 10.42 -8.57
CA TYR A 55 1.08 10.23 -10.01
C TYR A 55 0.90 11.56 -10.76
N ILE A 56 0.73 12.65 -10.02
CA ILE A 56 0.52 14.00 -10.58
C ILE A 56 1.63 14.92 -10.11
N ASP A 57 2.33 15.51 -11.05
CA ASP A 57 3.21 16.64 -10.80
C ASP A 57 2.41 17.94 -10.86
N LYS A 58 2.08 18.49 -9.70
CA LYS A 58 1.30 19.73 -9.56
C LYS A 58 1.98 20.95 -10.18
N PHE A 59 3.28 20.88 -10.45
CA PHE A 59 4.07 21.98 -11.02
C PHE A 59 4.15 21.94 -12.54
N LYS A 60 3.75 20.84 -13.17
CA LYS A 60 3.72 20.72 -14.63
C LYS A 60 2.35 21.06 -15.18
N ASN A 61 2.18 22.29 -15.56
CA ASN A 61 0.96 22.81 -16.20
C ASN A 61 1.03 22.60 -17.73
N THR A 62 1.16 21.35 -18.17
CA THR A 62 1.31 21.00 -19.58
C THR A 62 0.21 20.05 -20.03
N ASN A 63 -0.17 20.13 -21.31
CA ASN A 63 -1.23 19.31 -21.87
C ASN A 63 -0.96 17.81 -21.76
N PHE A 64 0.30 17.39 -21.96
CA PHE A 64 0.75 16.01 -21.77
C PHE A 64 2.19 16.00 -21.28
N SER A 65 2.48 15.19 -20.28
CA SER A 65 3.85 15.00 -19.79
C SER A 65 4.12 13.57 -19.38
N ILE A 66 5.35 13.15 -19.61
CA ILE A 66 5.92 11.94 -19.01
C ILE A 66 6.56 12.38 -17.72
N ILE A 67 6.00 11.92 -16.59
CA ILE A 67 6.52 12.28 -15.28
C ILE A 67 7.77 11.45 -14.97
N ASN A 68 7.69 10.14 -15.24
CA ASN A 68 8.82 9.23 -15.05
C ASN A 68 8.73 8.07 -16.05
N SER A 69 9.89 7.64 -16.56
CA SER A 69 9.96 6.42 -17.37
C SER A 69 11.30 5.73 -17.15
N ARG A 70 11.29 4.40 -17.05
CA ARG A 70 12.49 3.59 -16.84
C ARG A 70 12.37 2.25 -17.54
N ILE A 71 13.51 1.74 -17.98
CA ILE A 71 13.69 0.36 -18.43
C ILE A 71 14.94 -0.15 -17.72
N GLY A 72 14.90 -1.36 -17.22
CA GLY A 72 16.05 -1.94 -16.53
C GLY A 72 16.03 -3.44 -16.44
N ILE A 73 17.10 -3.94 -15.87
CA ILE A 73 17.31 -5.36 -15.60
C ILE A 73 17.61 -5.50 -14.11
N HIS A 74 16.94 -6.43 -13.47
CA HIS A 74 17.19 -6.82 -12.09
C HIS A 74 17.68 -8.26 -12.08
N THR A 75 18.73 -8.57 -11.31
CA THR A 75 19.27 -9.91 -11.17
C THR A 75 19.35 -10.33 -9.71
N ILE A 76 18.83 -11.51 -9.41
CA ILE A 76 18.87 -12.11 -8.06
C ILE A 76 19.29 -13.57 -8.20
N ASN A 77 20.39 -13.97 -7.57
CA ASN A 77 20.87 -15.35 -7.52
C ASN A 77 20.96 -16.02 -8.91
N GLY A 78 21.33 -15.27 -9.95
CA GLY A 78 21.42 -15.77 -11.33
C GLY A 78 20.11 -15.69 -12.12
N SER A 79 19.01 -15.40 -11.49
CA SER A 79 17.73 -15.12 -12.15
C SER A 79 17.66 -13.69 -12.65
N ILE A 80 16.94 -13.48 -13.75
CA ILE A 80 16.87 -12.20 -14.46
C ILE A 80 15.42 -11.75 -14.60
N ALA A 81 15.16 -10.50 -14.23
CA ALA A 81 13.94 -9.78 -14.57
C ALA A 81 14.28 -8.60 -15.50
N ILE A 82 13.51 -8.42 -16.55
CA ILE A 82 13.48 -7.19 -17.34
C ILE A 82 12.19 -6.47 -17.02
N PHE A 83 12.27 -5.18 -16.78
CA PHE A 83 11.13 -4.36 -16.44
C PHE A 83 11.08 -3.06 -17.23
N GLY A 84 9.88 -2.52 -17.38
CA GLY A 84 9.63 -1.16 -17.81
C GLY A 84 8.76 -0.45 -16.77
N TYR A 85 8.93 0.84 -16.60
CA TYR A 85 8.06 1.68 -15.80
C TYR A 85 7.73 2.95 -16.57
N GLY A 86 6.48 3.38 -16.56
CA GLY A 86 6.04 4.64 -17.13
C GLY A 86 4.93 5.27 -16.28
N ASN A 87 5.05 6.57 -16.04
CA ASN A 87 4.03 7.40 -15.42
C ASN A 87 3.79 8.62 -16.30
N PHE A 88 2.52 8.81 -16.70
CA PHE A 88 2.08 9.80 -17.67
C PHE A 88 0.98 10.66 -17.05
N GLN A 89 0.97 11.93 -17.35
CA GLN A 89 -0.03 12.89 -16.89
C GLN A 89 -0.59 13.72 -18.03
N TYR A 90 -1.89 13.98 -17.99
CA TYR A 90 -2.58 14.97 -18.81
C TYR A 90 -3.55 15.76 -17.92
N ASN A 91 -3.19 17.00 -17.60
CA ASN A 91 -3.87 17.80 -16.58
C ASN A 91 -3.98 17.03 -15.25
N ASN A 92 -5.19 16.76 -14.79
CA ASN A 92 -5.49 16.03 -13.57
C ASN A 92 -5.66 14.52 -13.79
N PHE A 93 -5.57 14.04 -15.03
CA PHE A 93 -5.58 12.62 -15.35
C PHE A 93 -4.17 12.07 -15.35
N TYR A 94 -4.02 10.84 -14.90
CA TYR A 94 -2.74 10.13 -14.94
C TYR A 94 -2.95 8.68 -15.34
N CYS A 95 -1.89 8.07 -15.85
CA CYS A 95 -1.79 6.63 -15.99
C CYS A 95 -0.37 6.18 -15.69
N PHE A 96 -0.25 4.97 -15.16
CA PHE A 96 1.02 4.35 -14.84
C PHE A 96 1.01 2.88 -15.22
N ILE A 97 2.19 2.36 -15.55
CA ILE A 97 2.36 0.94 -15.91
C ILE A 97 3.74 0.46 -15.49
N TYR A 98 3.80 -0.77 -14.95
CA TYR A 98 5.02 -1.45 -14.55
C TYR A 98 5.00 -2.91 -15.00
N PRO A 99 5.30 -3.21 -16.27
CA PRO A 99 5.45 -4.57 -16.77
C PRO A 99 6.80 -5.15 -16.35
N ARG A 100 6.79 -6.46 -16.03
CA ARG A 100 7.97 -7.27 -15.73
C ARG A 100 7.90 -8.58 -16.49
N ILE A 101 9.05 -9.06 -16.98
CA ILE A 101 9.23 -10.42 -17.48
C ILE A 101 10.40 -11.07 -16.74
N VAL A 102 10.25 -12.34 -16.34
CA VAL A 102 11.24 -13.06 -15.53
C VAL A 102 11.51 -14.43 -16.09
N ASN A 103 12.72 -14.93 -15.87
CA ASN A 103 13.09 -16.30 -16.21
C ASN A 103 12.75 -17.30 -15.09
N ASP A 104 12.63 -16.83 -13.84
CA ASP A 104 12.27 -17.64 -12.68
C ASP A 104 11.36 -16.83 -11.74
N VAL A 105 10.11 -17.25 -11.62
CA VAL A 105 9.09 -16.57 -10.80
C VAL A 105 9.39 -16.65 -9.30
N THR A 106 10.11 -17.68 -8.85
CA THR A 106 10.39 -17.91 -7.44
C THR A 106 11.51 -17.03 -6.88
N ALA A 107 12.34 -16.50 -7.75
CA ALA A 107 13.49 -15.67 -7.38
C ALA A 107 13.09 -14.23 -6.99
N PHE A 108 11.94 -13.74 -7.47
CA PHE A 108 11.53 -12.36 -7.29
C PHE A 108 10.39 -12.24 -6.27
N ALA A 109 10.65 -11.54 -5.19
CA ALA A 109 9.64 -11.29 -4.16
C ALA A 109 8.41 -10.57 -4.75
N ARG A 110 7.23 -10.95 -4.25
CA ARG A 110 5.95 -10.34 -4.66
C ARG A 110 5.63 -10.43 -6.15
N TYR A 111 6.29 -11.34 -6.88
CA TYR A 111 5.95 -11.63 -8.26
C TYR A 111 4.67 -12.48 -8.30
N SER A 112 3.65 -12.05 -9.05
CA SER A 112 2.35 -12.71 -9.13
C SER A 112 2.06 -13.36 -10.48
N GLY A 113 2.98 -13.24 -11.42
CA GLY A 113 2.85 -13.85 -12.74
C GLY A 113 2.94 -15.38 -12.67
N ILE A 114 2.14 -16.06 -13.49
CA ILE A 114 2.09 -17.52 -13.56
C ILE A 114 3.17 -18.02 -14.53
N PRO A 115 3.94 -19.06 -14.17
CA PRO A 115 4.88 -19.70 -15.10
C PRO A 115 4.15 -20.27 -16.33
N ARG A 116 4.72 -20.11 -17.49
CA ARG A 116 4.23 -20.68 -18.75
C ARG A 116 4.91 -22.02 -19.00
N GLU A 117 4.22 -22.92 -19.67
CA GLU A 117 4.77 -24.20 -20.08
C GLU A 117 5.94 -24.06 -21.09
N ILE A 118 5.97 -22.98 -21.85
CA ILE A 118 6.97 -22.71 -22.87
C ILE A 118 7.66 -21.37 -22.59
N ASP A 119 8.96 -21.43 -22.37
CA ASP A 119 9.79 -20.24 -22.28
C ASP A 119 9.88 -19.50 -23.62
N ARG A 120 9.81 -18.18 -23.54
CA ARG A 120 10.00 -17.31 -24.70
C ARG A 120 11.25 -16.47 -24.50
N ALA A 121 12.25 -16.67 -25.34
CA ALA A 121 13.54 -15.99 -25.27
C ALA A 121 14.23 -16.12 -23.89
N GLY A 122 14.04 -17.27 -23.21
CA GLY A 122 14.58 -17.52 -21.87
C GLY A 122 13.78 -16.96 -20.72
N PHE A 123 12.55 -16.45 -20.96
CA PHE A 123 11.65 -15.96 -19.93
C PHE A 123 10.44 -16.87 -19.78
N SER A 124 10.19 -17.30 -18.55
CA SER A 124 9.11 -18.23 -18.19
C SER A 124 7.80 -17.52 -17.87
N SER A 125 7.82 -16.24 -17.49
CA SER A 125 6.63 -15.51 -17.06
C SER A 125 6.70 -14.02 -17.37
N GLY A 126 5.53 -13.38 -17.46
CA GLY A 126 5.38 -11.93 -17.59
C GLY A 126 4.13 -11.46 -16.88
N GLU A 127 4.22 -10.32 -16.18
CA GLU A 127 3.13 -9.67 -15.50
C GLU A 127 3.17 -8.15 -15.68
N THR A 128 2.05 -7.51 -15.37
CA THR A 128 2.01 -6.08 -15.08
C THR A 128 1.72 -5.93 -13.60
N ASP A 129 2.77 -5.65 -12.81
CA ASP A 129 2.70 -5.62 -11.36
C ASP A 129 1.88 -4.42 -10.86
N LEU A 130 2.18 -3.24 -11.42
CA LEU A 130 1.44 -2.01 -11.16
C LEU A 130 0.94 -1.43 -12.48
N SER A 131 -0.33 -1.06 -12.52
CA SER A 131 -0.89 -0.34 -13.66
C SER A 131 -2.18 0.34 -13.26
N GLY A 132 -2.50 1.46 -13.90
CA GLY A 132 -3.78 2.10 -13.64
C GLY A 132 -3.95 3.41 -14.34
N ILE A 133 -5.17 3.90 -14.22
CA ILE A 133 -5.59 5.23 -14.64
C ILE A 133 -6.28 5.91 -13.48
N GLY A 134 -6.18 7.22 -13.40
CA GLY A 134 -6.85 7.97 -12.36
C GLY A 134 -7.01 9.44 -12.70
N TYR A 135 -7.77 10.06 -11.84
CA TYR A 135 -7.96 11.49 -11.78
C TYR A 135 -7.65 11.96 -10.37
N GLU A 136 -6.87 13.00 -10.21
CA GLU A 136 -6.58 13.60 -8.91
C GLU A 136 -6.56 15.12 -9.01
N ASN A 137 -7.26 15.77 -8.06
CA ASN A 137 -7.18 17.20 -7.81
C ASN A 137 -6.95 17.45 -6.31
N GLU A 138 -7.16 18.68 -5.84
CA GLU A 138 -6.90 19.05 -4.44
C GLU A 138 -7.77 18.32 -3.42
N TRP A 139 -9.01 17.93 -3.79
CA TRP A 139 -9.97 17.34 -2.86
C TRP A 139 -10.46 15.95 -3.23
N LEU A 140 -10.27 15.51 -4.49
CA LEU A 140 -10.76 14.24 -5.01
C LEU A 140 -9.64 13.47 -5.71
N MET A 141 -9.51 12.18 -5.42
CA MET A 141 -8.81 11.20 -6.25
C MET A 141 -9.74 10.03 -6.53
N VAL A 142 -9.80 9.63 -7.80
CA VAL A 142 -10.43 8.38 -8.26
C VAL A 142 -9.40 7.62 -9.07
N GLN A 143 -9.21 6.35 -8.75
CA GLN A 143 -8.26 5.47 -9.43
C GLN A 143 -8.88 4.12 -9.71
N TRP A 144 -8.58 3.57 -10.87
CA TRP A 144 -8.82 2.18 -11.22
C TRP A 144 -7.53 1.57 -11.71
N GLY A 145 -7.14 0.42 -11.15
CA GLY A 145 -5.89 -0.20 -11.54
C GLY A 145 -5.55 -1.46 -10.79
N ARG A 146 -4.34 -1.90 -10.98
CA ARG A 146 -3.70 -3.03 -10.33
C ARG A 146 -2.53 -2.54 -9.48
N GLY A 147 -2.41 -3.06 -8.28
CA GLY A 147 -1.36 -2.67 -7.36
C GLY A 147 -1.55 -3.24 -5.97
N ARG A 148 -0.91 -2.61 -5.00
CA ARG A 148 -0.97 -2.93 -3.57
C ARG A 148 -1.30 -1.68 -2.79
N GLU A 149 -2.05 -1.82 -1.74
CA GLU A 149 -2.31 -0.75 -0.80
C GLU A 149 -1.70 -1.11 0.56
N GLU A 150 -1.22 -0.11 1.25
CA GLU A 150 -0.71 -0.23 2.61
C GLU A 150 -1.38 0.82 3.49
N TRP A 151 -2.18 0.37 4.47
CA TRP A 151 -2.92 1.25 5.36
C TRP A 151 -2.38 1.10 6.78
N SER A 152 -1.49 2.01 7.16
CA SER A 152 -0.84 2.01 8.46
C SER A 152 -0.10 3.31 8.70
N SER A 153 0.32 3.53 9.92
CA SER A 153 1.35 4.49 10.29
C SER A 153 2.70 3.79 10.44
N GLY A 154 3.75 4.44 10.01
CA GLY A 154 5.13 3.93 10.15
C GLY A 154 5.57 3.00 9.02
N GLU A 155 6.89 2.95 8.80
CA GLU A 155 7.53 2.08 7.82
C GLU A 155 7.78 0.70 8.43
N GLY A 156 7.43 -0.36 7.69
CA GLY A 156 7.72 -1.74 8.08
C GLY A 156 6.94 -2.27 9.29
N ILE A 157 5.87 -1.58 9.73
CA ILE A 157 5.06 -1.96 10.90
C ILE A 157 3.56 -2.06 10.59
N SER A 158 3.20 -2.29 9.33
CA SER A 158 1.81 -2.43 8.87
C SER A 158 1.14 -3.68 9.42
N LEU A 159 -0.12 -3.58 9.83
CA LEU A 159 -0.90 -4.67 10.41
C LEU A 159 -2.07 -5.10 9.52
N ALA A 160 -3.08 -4.23 9.34
CA ALA A 160 -4.32 -4.59 8.66
C ALA A 160 -4.15 -4.79 7.14
N LEU A 161 -3.39 -3.92 6.50
CA LEU A 161 -3.16 -3.96 5.05
C LEU A 161 -1.73 -3.55 4.76
N SER A 162 -0.97 -4.47 4.20
CA SER A 162 0.46 -4.35 3.94
C SER A 162 0.75 -4.47 2.44
N ASN A 163 1.78 -3.79 1.96
CA ASN A 163 2.28 -3.89 0.59
C ASN A 163 3.06 -5.17 0.29
N ASN A 164 3.12 -6.11 1.24
CA ASN A 164 3.80 -7.41 1.07
C ASN A 164 2.97 -8.45 0.31
N SER A 165 1.70 -8.16 0.01
CA SER A 165 0.84 -9.03 -0.79
C SER A 165 1.22 -9.04 -2.27
N SER A 166 0.72 -10.02 -3.02
CA SER A 166 0.66 -9.92 -4.48
C SER A 166 -0.21 -8.73 -4.90
N ALA A 167 0.04 -8.20 -6.10
CA ALA A 167 -0.78 -7.13 -6.65
C ALA A 167 -2.20 -7.64 -6.99
N TYR A 168 -3.20 -6.81 -6.79
CA TYR A 168 -4.62 -7.08 -7.08
C TYR A 168 -5.27 -5.91 -7.81
N ASP A 169 -6.35 -6.20 -8.51
CA ASP A 169 -7.12 -5.19 -9.25
C ASP A 169 -8.12 -4.49 -8.34
N TYR A 170 -8.14 -3.16 -8.32
CA TYR A 170 -9.02 -2.40 -7.44
C TYR A 170 -9.43 -1.03 -7.99
N GLY A 171 -10.54 -0.53 -7.49
CA GLY A 171 -10.94 0.86 -7.58
C GLY A 171 -10.74 1.57 -6.24
N ALA A 172 -10.28 2.81 -6.26
CA ALA A 172 -10.09 3.64 -5.07
C ALA A 172 -10.70 5.02 -5.22
N LEU A 173 -11.22 5.54 -4.11
CA LEU A 173 -11.74 6.90 -3.96
C LEU A 173 -11.06 7.53 -2.74
N LYS A 174 -10.52 8.76 -2.89
CA LYS A 174 -10.03 9.58 -1.79
C LYS A 174 -10.69 10.94 -1.84
N LEU A 175 -11.17 11.40 -0.70
CA LEU A 175 -11.72 12.73 -0.50
C LEU A 175 -10.89 13.47 0.56
N SER A 176 -10.55 14.72 0.30
CA SER A 176 -9.72 15.55 1.18
C SER A 176 -10.45 16.84 1.52
N PHE A 177 -10.81 17.01 2.79
CA PHE A 177 -11.52 18.16 3.31
C PHE A 177 -10.63 18.88 4.32
N ASN A 178 -9.66 19.62 3.80
CA ASN A 178 -8.67 20.33 4.62
C ASN A 178 -7.91 19.39 5.56
N SER A 179 -8.31 19.28 6.83
CA SER A 179 -7.66 18.45 7.84
C SER A 179 -8.23 17.03 7.94
N VAL A 180 -9.31 16.74 7.25
CA VAL A 180 -9.95 15.43 7.24
C VAL A 180 -9.82 14.79 5.87
N ARG A 181 -9.34 13.57 5.82
CA ARG A 181 -9.27 12.76 4.60
C ARG A 181 -10.06 11.48 4.80
N VAL A 182 -10.76 11.07 3.75
CA VAL A 182 -11.50 9.81 3.70
C VAL A 182 -11.01 9.03 2.50
N LYS A 183 -10.75 7.74 2.67
CA LYS A 183 -10.39 6.84 1.57
C LYS A 183 -11.25 5.59 1.60
N TYR A 184 -11.57 5.13 0.42
CA TYR A 184 -12.25 3.88 0.17
C TYR A 184 -11.54 3.14 -0.97
N LEU A 185 -11.43 1.83 -0.85
CA LEU A 185 -11.04 0.94 -1.95
C LEU A 185 -11.92 -0.29 -2.00
N HIS A 186 -12.07 -0.87 -3.19
CA HIS A 186 -12.70 -2.14 -3.41
C HIS A 186 -11.97 -2.89 -4.52
N GLY A 187 -11.55 -4.12 -4.25
CA GLY A 187 -10.72 -4.88 -5.15
C GLY A 187 -11.08 -6.36 -5.22
N PHE A 188 -10.63 -6.97 -6.31
CA PHE A 188 -10.69 -8.40 -6.54
C PHE A 188 -9.30 -8.99 -6.27
N LEU A 189 -9.24 -9.96 -5.34
CA LEU A 189 -7.98 -10.60 -4.99
C LEU A 189 -7.67 -11.77 -5.93
N GLU A 190 -8.57 -12.74 -5.99
CA GLU A 190 -8.36 -13.97 -6.76
C GLU A 190 -9.64 -14.81 -6.89
N SER A 191 -9.62 -15.78 -7.83
CA SER A 191 -10.52 -16.92 -7.85
C SER A 191 -9.71 -18.18 -7.58
N LEU A 192 -10.14 -18.95 -6.58
CA LEU A 192 -9.53 -20.23 -6.24
C LEU A 192 -10.06 -21.34 -7.18
N GLU A 193 -9.33 -22.48 -7.28
CA GLU A 193 -9.69 -23.60 -8.16
C GLU A 193 -11.08 -24.19 -7.87
N ASN A 194 -11.55 -24.09 -6.63
CA ASN A 194 -12.89 -24.53 -6.21
C ASN A 194 -14.01 -23.53 -6.54
N GLY A 195 -13.74 -22.50 -7.33
CA GLY A 195 -14.72 -21.47 -7.72
C GLY A 195 -14.99 -20.41 -6.65
N VAL A 196 -14.22 -20.38 -5.57
CA VAL A 196 -14.34 -19.34 -4.53
C VAL A 196 -13.68 -18.05 -5.00
N ASN A 197 -14.49 -17.00 -5.16
CA ASN A 197 -14.01 -15.66 -5.42
C ASN A 197 -13.70 -14.93 -4.11
N ARG A 198 -12.58 -14.19 -4.08
CA ARG A 198 -12.14 -13.40 -2.93
C ARG A 198 -12.01 -11.94 -3.30
N TYR A 199 -12.53 -11.09 -2.43
CA TYR A 199 -12.54 -9.64 -2.60
C TYR A 199 -12.00 -8.95 -1.36
N ILE A 200 -11.54 -7.73 -1.54
CA ILE A 200 -11.10 -6.85 -0.46
C ILE A 200 -11.83 -5.52 -0.55
N THR A 201 -12.26 -4.99 0.57
CA THR A 201 -12.68 -3.59 0.68
C THR A 201 -12.02 -2.97 1.89
N ALA A 202 -11.63 -1.71 1.77
CA ALA A 202 -11.13 -0.94 2.89
C ALA A 202 -11.73 0.46 2.87
N ARG A 203 -12.00 0.97 4.04
CA ARG A 203 -12.54 2.32 4.26
C ARG A 203 -11.93 2.94 5.49
N GLY A 204 -11.64 4.21 5.44
CA GLY A 204 -11.02 4.89 6.56
C GLY A 204 -11.18 6.38 6.51
N ILE A 205 -11.01 6.96 7.68
CA ILE A 205 -10.98 8.40 7.90
C ILE A 205 -9.71 8.76 8.66
N GLU A 206 -9.09 9.85 8.31
CA GLU A 206 -7.96 10.37 9.05
C GLU A 206 -8.07 11.87 9.26
N TYR A 207 -7.52 12.32 10.37
CA TYR A 207 -7.29 13.72 10.70
C TYR A 207 -5.80 14.03 10.61
N THR A 208 -5.46 15.17 10.06
CA THR A 208 -4.09 15.70 10.05
C THR A 208 -4.07 17.19 10.35
N ASN A 209 -3.11 17.63 11.16
CA ASN A 209 -2.84 19.07 11.33
C ASN A 209 -1.96 19.62 10.19
N LYS A 210 -1.57 18.79 9.21
CA LYS A 210 -0.69 19.09 8.05
C LYS A 210 0.76 19.43 8.40
N GLU A 211 1.13 19.39 9.65
CA GLU A 211 2.47 19.78 10.11
C GLU A 211 3.22 18.64 10.78
N SER A 212 2.54 17.94 11.70
CA SER A 212 3.25 17.00 12.57
C SER A 212 2.41 15.83 13.08
N LEU A 213 1.09 15.84 12.92
CA LEU A 213 0.20 14.84 13.48
C LEU A 213 -0.76 14.31 12.44
N ILE A 214 -0.88 12.98 12.38
CA ILE A 214 -1.90 12.26 11.67
C ILE A 214 -2.49 11.21 12.62
N PHE A 215 -3.80 11.15 12.68
CA PHE A 215 -4.54 10.10 13.38
C PHE A 215 -5.56 9.51 12.42
N GLY A 216 -5.52 8.20 12.19
CA GLY A 216 -6.38 7.47 11.29
C GLY A 216 -7.17 6.37 11.98
N PHE A 217 -8.35 6.09 11.44
CA PHE A 217 -9.14 4.92 11.78
C PHE A 217 -9.64 4.28 10.49
N SER A 218 -9.48 2.97 10.37
CA SER A 218 -9.84 2.23 9.16
C SER A 218 -10.45 0.87 9.48
N GLU A 219 -11.25 0.38 8.54
CA GLU A 219 -11.77 -0.97 8.48
C GLU A 219 -11.29 -1.62 7.19
N VAL A 220 -10.77 -2.83 7.30
CA VAL A 220 -10.41 -3.68 6.15
C VAL A 220 -11.22 -4.95 6.23
N VAL A 221 -11.90 -5.31 5.13
CA VAL A 221 -12.74 -6.50 5.05
C VAL A 221 -12.28 -7.35 3.88
N ILE A 222 -12.04 -8.63 4.13
CA ILE A 222 -11.92 -9.64 3.09
C ILE A 222 -13.19 -10.48 3.11
N TYR A 223 -13.87 -10.56 1.97
CA TYR A 223 -15.05 -11.39 1.84
C TYR A 223 -14.91 -12.36 0.67
N SER A 224 -15.49 -13.54 0.80
CA SER A 224 -15.37 -14.61 -0.18
C SER A 224 -16.63 -15.49 -0.25
N GLY A 225 -16.75 -16.29 -1.30
CA GLY A 225 -17.80 -17.26 -1.48
C GLY A 225 -17.70 -17.97 -2.82
N GLU A 226 -18.28 -19.18 -2.88
CA GLU A 226 -18.35 -19.93 -4.13
C GLU A 226 -19.23 -19.19 -5.14
N ASN A 227 -18.67 -18.90 -6.33
CA ASN A 227 -19.31 -18.10 -7.39
C ASN A 227 -19.86 -16.75 -6.91
N ARG A 228 -19.34 -16.23 -5.79
CA ARG A 228 -19.79 -14.96 -5.22
C ARG A 228 -19.47 -13.82 -6.18
N PRO A 229 -20.49 -13.00 -6.57
CA PRO A 229 -20.25 -11.82 -7.36
C PRO A 229 -19.73 -10.67 -6.47
N PHE A 230 -19.37 -9.57 -7.11
CA PHE A 230 -19.11 -8.31 -6.44
C PHE A 230 -20.30 -7.89 -5.57
N ASP A 231 -20.09 -7.63 -4.29
CA ASP A 231 -21.17 -7.36 -3.34
C ASP A 231 -21.43 -5.86 -3.22
N ILE A 232 -22.60 -5.42 -3.68
CA ILE A 232 -23.01 -4.00 -3.67
C ILE A 232 -23.10 -3.46 -2.23
N GLY A 233 -23.42 -4.31 -1.24
CA GLY A 233 -23.42 -3.90 0.17
C GLY A 233 -22.06 -3.34 0.62
N TYR A 234 -20.98 -3.97 0.17
CA TYR A 234 -19.62 -3.53 0.45
C TYR A 234 -19.14 -2.37 -0.43
N MET A 235 -19.85 -2.03 -1.50
CA MET A 235 -19.51 -0.88 -2.35
C MET A 235 -19.88 0.46 -1.70
N ASN A 236 -20.71 0.48 -0.66
CA ASN A 236 -21.00 1.70 0.08
C ASN A 236 -19.78 2.10 0.93
N PRO A 237 -19.12 3.24 0.65
CA PRO A 237 -17.90 3.62 1.34
C PRO A 237 -18.10 4.02 2.80
N ILE A 238 -19.34 4.16 3.27
CA ILE A 238 -19.68 4.61 4.63
C ILE A 238 -20.21 3.44 5.48
N SER A 239 -20.87 2.45 4.89
CA SER A 239 -21.40 1.29 5.64
C SER A 239 -20.25 0.40 6.13
N THR A 240 -20.23 0.15 7.43
CA THR A 240 -19.26 -0.78 8.05
C THR A 240 -19.67 -2.24 7.82
N HIS A 241 -18.72 -3.16 7.96
CA HIS A 241 -19.01 -4.61 7.88
C HIS A 241 -20.05 -5.01 8.92
N LEU A 242 -19.91 -4.55 10.15
CA LEU A 242 -20.81 -4.84 11.25
C LEU A 242 -22.26 -4.40 10.94
N GLU A 243 -22.45 -3.22 10.34
CA GLU A 243 -23.79 -2.74 9.95
C GLU A 243 -24.37 -3.61 8.82
N ILE A 244 -23.56 -3.99 7.86
CA ILE A 244 -23.99 -4.83 6.73
C ILE A 244 -24.39 -6.22 7.23
N GLU A 245 -23.61 -6.82 8.14
CA GLU A 245 -23.86 -8.15 8.70
C GLU A 245 -25.08 -8.17 9.61
N LEU A 246 -25.18 -7.25 10.57
CA LEU A 246 -26.29 -7.18 11.53
C LEU A 246 -27.64 -6.92 10.88
N ASN A 247 -27.68 -6.22 9.75
CA ASN A 247 -28.91 -5.92 9.02
C ASN A 247 -29.14 -6.87 7.84
N ASP A 248 -28.40 -7.98 7.76
CA ASP A 248 -28.58 -9.03 6.75
C ASP A 248 -28.56 -8.50 5.30
N ARG A 249 -27.69 -7.51 5.05
CA ARG A 249 -27.53 -6.85 3.75
C ARG A 249 -26.53 -7.53 2.84
N LEU A 250 -25.97 -8.66 3.29
CA LEU A 250 -25.04 -9.47 2.51
C LEU A 250 -25.75 -10.15 1.33
N ASN A 251 -25.04 -10.24 0.21
CA ASN A 251 -25.51 -11.08 -0.89
C ASN A 251 -25.39 -12.56 -0.49
N LYS A 252 -26.54 -13.24 -0.35
CA LYS A 252 -26.64 -14.62 0.15
C LYS A 252 -26.38 -15.70 -0.92
N ILE A 253 -25.75 -15.38 -2.02
CA ILE A 253 -25.38 -16.38 -3.03
C ILE A 253 -24.17 -17.17 -2.52
N GLY A 254 -24.39 -18.44 -2.17
CA GLY A 254 -23.36 -19.35 -1.69
C GLY A 254 -23.00 -19.19 -0.21
N TYR A 255 -21.95 -19.86 0.22
CA TYR A 255 -21.36 -19.68 1.57
C TYR A 255 -20.71 -18.30 1.65
N ASN A 256 -21.19 -17.49 2.57
CA ASN A 256 -20.74 -16.12 2.76
C ASN A 256 -19.74 -16.07 3.91
N TYR A 257 -18.46 -15.96 3.59
CA TYR A 257 -17.42 -15.71 4.55
C TYR A 257 -16.97 -14.25 4.41
N ALA A 258 -16.90 -13.55 5.52
CA ALA A 258 -16.28 -12.24 5.59
C ALA A 258 -15.53 -12.13 6.91
N ASN A 259 -14.35 -11.54 6.85
CA ASN A 259 -13.59 -11.15 8.04
C ASN A 259 -13.26 -9.67 7.94
N ALA A 260 -13.50 -8.94 9.02
CA ALA A 260 -13.26 -7.52 9.13
C ALA A 260 -12.31 -7.23 10.27
N VAL A 261 -11.31 -6.40 9.99
CA VAL A 261 -10.40 -5.88 11.02
C VAL A 261 -10.50 -4.36 11.06
N TRP A 262 -10.45 -3.79 12.25
CA TRP A 262 -10.37 -2.34 12.47
C TRP A 262 -8.97 -1.96 12.93
N GLN A 263 -8.49 -0.82 12.47
CA GLN A 263 -7.19 -0.32 12.86
C GLN A 263 -7.25 1.16 13.20
N ALA A 264 -6.71 1.51 14.36
CA ALA A 264 -6.35 2.88 14.72
C ALA A 264 -4.86 3.09 14.44
N SER A 265 -4.51 4.21 13.84
CA SER A 265 -3.13 4.55 13.45
C SER A 265 -2.77 5.95 13.91
N LEU A 266 -1.57 6.12 14.42
CA LEU A 266 -1.00 7.40 14.86
C LEU A 266 0.35 7.61 14.22
N ASP A 267 0.58 8.80 13.66
CA ASP A 267 1.87 9.26 13.18
C ASP A 267 2.13 10.67 13.72
N TRP A 268 3.16 10.81 14.53
CA TRP A 268 3.46 12.04 15.23
C TRP A 268 4.94 12.43 15.13
N MET A 269 5.19 13.53 14.44
CA MET A 269 6.47 14.22 14.44
C MET A 269 6.54 15.12 15.69
N ILE A 270 7.08 14.62 16.79
CA ILE A 270 7.18 15.35 18.06
C ILE A 270 8.01 16.62 17.88
N ASN A 271 9.08 16.50 17.11
CA ASN A 271 9.94 17.60 16.66
C ASN A 271 10.68 17.15 15.39
N ASN A 272 11.52 18.04 14.83
CA ASN A 272 12.28 17.75 13.61
C ASN A 272 13.33 16.63 13.71
N LYS A 273 13.46 15.99 14.89
CA LYS A 273 14.41 14.89 15.12
C LYS A 273 13.74 13.61 15.59
N ILE A 274 12.55 13.69 16.17
CA ILE A 274 11.87 12.55 16.80
C ILE A 274 10.51 12.35 16.15
N ARG A 275 10.27 11.15 15.65
CA ARG A 275 8.98 10.70 15.11
C ARG A 275 8.52 9.44 15.82
N VAL A 276 7.25 9.37 16.12
CA VAL A 276 6.57 8.22 16.73
C VAL A 276 5.44 7.79 15.82
N SER A 277 5.40 6.52 15.48
CA SER A 277 4.34 5.91 14.69
C SER A 277 3.81 4.68 15.40
N GLY A 278 2.53 4.38 15.26
CA GLY A 278 1.94 3.21 15.87
C GLY A 278 0.60 2.82 15.28
N ASN A 279 0.29 1.54 15.34
CA ASN A 279 -0.96 0.96 14.89
C ASN A 279 -1.50 0.03 15.97
N LEU A 280 -2.81 0.06 16.15
CA LEU A 280 -3.56 -0.84 17.01
C LEU A 280 -4.67 -1.48 16.17
N LEU A 281 -4.62 -2.79 16.03
CA LEU A 281 -5.57 -3.57 15.24
C LEU A 281 -6.48 -4.36 16.15
N PHE A 282 -7.76 -4.37 15.80
CA PHE A 282 -8.81 -5.16 16.43
C PHE A 282 -9.42 -6.05 15.36
N ASP A 283 -9.26 -7.37 15.51
CA ASP A 283 -9.97 -8.37 14.71
C ASP A 283 -11.28 -8.74 15.41
N GLU A 284 -11.20 -9.06 16.68
CA GLU A 284 -12.36 -9.37 17.50
C GLU A 284 -12.26 -8.76 18.88
N LEU A 285 -13.37 -8.17 19.33
CA LEU A 285 -13.54 -7.66 20.69
C LEU A 285 -14.61 -8.48 21.41
N VAL A 286 -14.16 -9.34 22.34
CA VAL A 286 -15.05 -10.13 23.19
C VAL A 286 -15.59 -9.22 24.32
N ILE A 287 -16.78 -8.68 24.13
CA ILE A 287 -17.38 -7.69 25.06
C ILE A 287 -18.40 -8.37 25.97
N ASP A 288 -19.12 -9.37 25.46
CA ASP A 288 -20.20 -10.03 26.19
C ASP A 288 -19.76 -11.29 26.95
N ASP A 289 -20.53 -11.63 27.98
CA ASP A 289 -20.23 -12.77 28.86
C ASP A 289 -20.48 -14.13 28.15
N ILE A 290 -21.30 -14.18 27.12
CA ILE A 290 -21.58 -15.41 26.37
C ILE A 290 -20.31 -15.81 25.60
N GLN A 291 -19.71 -14.87 24.91
CA GLN A 291 -18.46 -15.10 24.17
C GLN A 291 -17.31 -15.45 25.12
N LYS A 292 -17.19 -14.74 26.26
CA LYS A 292 -16.18 -15.05 27.30
C LYS A 292 -16.32 -16.47 27.84
N ASN A 293 -17.56 -16.85 28.16
CA ASN A 293 -17.85 -18.19 28.67
C ASN A 293 -17.66 -19.30 27.61
N ALA A 294 -17.79 -18.97 26.35
CA ALA A 294 -17.44 -19.84 25.22
C ALA A 294 -15.93 -19.97 24.98
N GLY A 295 -15.09 -19.28 25.76
CA GLY A 295 -13.65 -19.31 25.64
C GLY A 295 -13.10 -18.50 24.47
N LYS A 296 -13.87 -17.57 23.92
CA LYS A 296 -13.43 -16.71 22.83
C LYS A 296 -12.42 -15.67 23.36
N GLU A 297 -11.32 -15.50 22.65
CA GLU A 297 -10.25 -14.56 23.01
C GLU A 297 -10.34 -13.28 22.16
N HIS A 298 -9.75 -12.19 22.67
CA HIS A 298 -9.62 -10.95 21.90
C HIS A 298 -8.60 -11.10 20.78
N GLY A 299 -8.99 -10.77 19.56
CA GLY A 299 -8.10 -10.63 18.42
C GLY A 299 -7.48 -9.22 18.41
N LEU A 300 -6.27 -9.09 18.95
CA LEU A 300 -5.57 -7.81 19.07
C LEU A 300 -4.15 -7.90 18.53
N ALA A 301 -3.74 -6.88 17.77
CA ALA A 301 -2.35 -6.68 17.40
C ALA A 301 -1.96 -5.22 17.58
N TYR A 302 -0.70 -4.97 17.84
CA TYR A 302 -0.16 -3.62 17.86
C TYR A 302 1.24 -3.55 17.28
N SER A 303 1.57 -2.39 16.74
CA SER A 303 2.91 -2.08 16.26
C SER A 303 3.28 -0.65 16.63
N ALA A 304 4.56 -0.43 16.87
CA ALA A 304 5.08 0.89 17.19
C ALA A 304 6.50 1.06 16.63
N ARG A 305 6.81 2.28 16.22
CA ARG A 305 8.15 2.68 15.78
C ARG A 305 8.49 4.06 16.36
N VAL A 306 9.67 4.19 16.89
CA VAL A 306 10.25 5.46 17.33
C VAL A 306 11.52 5.68 16.54
N SER A 307 11.61 6.79 15.84
CA SER A 307 12.76 7.19 15.03
C SER A 307 13.42 8.43 15.62
N TYR A 308 14.75 8.46 15.63
CA TYR A 308 15.55 9.58 16.07
C TYR A 308 16.60 9.95 15.02
N SER A 309 16.55 11.18 14.53
CA SER A 309 17.44 11.72 13.49
C SER A 309 18.24 12.91 14.02
N PRO A 310 19.34 12.66 14.77
CA PRO A 310 20.11 13.71 15.43
C PRO A 310 20.80 14.67 14.49
N VAL A 311 21.21 14.18 13.32
CA VAL A 311 21.97 14.93 12.32
C VAL A 311 21.25 14.88 10.98
N HIS A 312 20.99 16.05 10.46
CA HIS A 312 20.45 16.22 9.12
C HIS A 312 21.05 17.46 8.46
N SER A 313 21.93 17.25 7.50
CA SER A 313 22.54 18.28 6.67
C SER A 313 22.44 17.91 5.19
N GLU A 314 22.87 18.82 4.31
CA GLU A 314 22.87 18.56 2.86
C GLU A 314 23.71 17.33 2.46
N ASN A 315 24.78 17.06 3.19
CA ASN A 315 25.77 16.03 2.85
C ASN A 315 25.74 14.81 3.76
N VAL A 316 25.23 14.95 5.00
CA VAL A 316 25.24 13.87 5.99
C VAL A 316 23.92 13.88 6.75
N SER A 317 23.33 12.71 6.87
CA SER A 317 22.18 12.49 7.72
C SER A 317 22.36 11.16 8.45
N ILE A 318 21.99 11.16 9.73
CA ILE A 318 22.04 9.99 10.60
C ILE A 318 20.66 9.81 11.18
N SER A 319 20.07 8.62 11.00
CA SER A 319 18.81 8.22 11.61
C SER A 319 18.97 6.87 12.28
N ALA A 320 18.30 6.69 13.40
CA ALA A 320 18.19 5.42 14.11
C ALA A 320 16.72 5.21 14.50
N TYR A 321 16.26 3.95 14.50
CA TYR A 321 14.93 3.64 14.93
C TYR A 321 14.87 2.36 15.77
N VAL A 322 13.80 2.25 16.54
CA VAL A 322 13.40 1.03 17.23
C VAL A 322 11.96 0.76 16.88
N GLN A 323 11.66 -0.48 16.51
CA GLN A 323 10.30 -0.91 16.22
C GLN A 323 9.94 -2.18 16.95
N HIS A 324 8.65 -2.33 17.25
CA HIS A 324 8.08 -3.49 17.90
C HIS A 324 6.72 -3.83 17.26
N ILE A 325 6.52 -5.12 16.97
CA ILE A 325 5.26 -5.64 16.45
C ILE A 325 4.86 -6.82 17.32
N LYS A 326 3.60 -6.84 17.77
CA LYS A 326 3.00 -7.97 18.45
C LYS A 326 1.64 -8.28 17.85
N VAL A 327 1.46 -9.53 17.43
CA VAL A 327 0.19 -10.06 16.94
C VAL A 327 -0.29 -11.11 17.95
N GLY A 328 -1.54 -11.00 18.36
CA GLY A 328 -2.18 -11.96 19.27
C GLY A 328 -2.45 -13.29 18.58
N THR A 329 -2.58 -14.35 19.34
CA THR A 329 -2.84 -15.72 18.84
C THR A 329 -4.21 -15.89 18.20
N SER A 330 -5.16 -15.02 18.56
CA SER A 330 -6.54 -15.02 18.05
C SER A 330 -6.79 -13.88 17.05
N THR A 331 -5.73 -13.35 16.42
CA THR A 331 -5.78 -12.35 15.38
C THR A 331 -5.51 -13.05 14.04
N PHE A 332 -6.50 -13.07 13.12
CA PHE A 332 -6.53 -13.75 11.80
C PHE A 332 -6.87 -15.25 11.86
#